data_b6ee9211697ac4dbdd0f037ff760d030
#
_entry.id   b6ee9211697ac4dbdd0f037ff760d030
#
_cell.length_a   1.000
_cell.length_b   1.000
_cell.length_c   1.000
_cell.angle_alpha   90.00
_cell.angle_beta   90.00
_cell.angle_gamma   90.00
#
_symmetry.space_group_name_H-M   'P 1'
#
loop_
_entity.id
_entity.type
_entity.pdbx_description
1 polymer ?
#
loop_
_entity_poly.entity_id
_entity_poly.type
_entity_poly.pdbx_seq_one_letter_code
_entity_poly.pdbx_strand_id
1 'polypeptide(L)'
;LLLINQYGRLSEETGKKPYILFSDDKSVGYFDLHFEEWKDKFITYNAGRNGRINEFMDKYEIQQCAKRHGFNVLDSYVIKKGDPVPDGLWYPIITKDISPNLGSWKSDVFICQNKQELVEALEKITCPLIMLQHFVDKQNEMALEGYTINNGKEMQIITQMKWKYLIQGYYSPFHDVCMFTDKDMEIRLQAMFEEIGFEGVFEVEFLIDKDGTYYFMETNFRASAWNPTCKFAGMPLPYLWAKNRGKPTNVSSWQVPTAICCGTKPATKGIITGFILLRCPFPIGCNAWTG
;
A
#
# COMPACT_ATOMS: atom_id res chain seq x y z
N LEU A 1 11.13 21.94 -8.33
CA LEU A 1 11.65 23.33 -8.35
C LEU A 1 10.94 24.24 -7.35
N LEU A 2 9.59 24.33 -7.35
CA LEU A 2 8.83 25.19 -6.42
C LEU A 2 9.11 24.85 -4.95
N LEU A 3 9.08 23.58 -4.56
CA LEU A 3 9.36 23.15 -3.18
C LEU A 3 10.79 23.51 -2.75
N ILE A 4 11.79 23.33 -3.62
CA ILE A 4 13.17 23.74 -3.32
C ILE A 4 13.25 25.24 -3.13
N ASN A 5 12.67 26.01 -4.05
CA ASN A 5 12.78 27.45 -4.01
C ASN A 5 12.07 28.04 -2.80
N GLN A 6 10.96 27.42 -2.37
CA GLN A 6 10.14 27.92 -1.27
C GLN A 6 10.60 27.42 0.10
N TYR A 7 11.01 26.14 0.21
CA TYR A 7 11.29 25.50 1.49
C TYR A 7 12.71 24.96 1.62
N GLY A 8 13.47 24.84 0.52
CA GLY A 8 14.85 24.31 0.56
C GLY A 8 15.81 25.18 1.36
N ARG A 9 15.54 26.49 1.44
CA ARG A 9 16.31 27.43 2.26
C ARG A 9 16.06 27.27 3.76
N LEU A 10 14.90 26.74 4.16
CA LEU A 10 14.58 26.57 5.58
C LEU A 10 15.60 25.68 6.30
N SER A 11 16.13 24.67 5.61
CA SER A 11 17.20 23.84 6.19
C SER A 11 18.48 24.63 6.46
N GLU A 12 18.84 25.53 5.56
CA GLU A 12 20.03 26.39 5.68
C GLU A 12 19.83 27.47 6.76
N GLU A 13 18.65 28.09 6.78
CA GLU A 13 18.31 29.20 7.70
C GLU A 13 18.08 28.74 9.13
N THR A 14 17.48 27.57 9.33
CA THR A 14 17.05 27.08 10.64
C THR A 14 17.90 25.94 11.20
N GLY A 15 18.77 25.35 10.39
CA GLY A 15 19.49 24.11 10.72
C GLY A 15 18.57 22.89 10.86
N LYS A 16 17.30 22.96 10.40
CA LYS A 16 16.31 21.89 10.50
C LYS A 16 15.73 21.59 9.14
N LYS A 17 15.77 20.31 8.74
CA LYS A 17 15.18 19.86 7.48
C LYS A 17 13.65 19.74 7.61
N PRO A 18 12.88 20.36 6.70
CA PRO A 18 11.43 20.16 6.65
C PRO A 18 11.09 18.71 6.29
N TYR A 19 9.96 18.21 6.82
CA TYR A 19 9.39 16.93 6.44
C TYR A 19 8.48 17.07 5.21
N ILE A 20 8.62 16.15 4.26
CA ILE A 20 7.68 15.99 3.15
C ILE A 20 6.97 14.66 3.33
N LEU A 21 5.64 14.72 3.39
CA LEU A 21 4.75 13.57 3.53
C LEU A 21 3.99 13.38 2.22
N PHE A 22 3.86 12.13 1.79
CA PHE A 22 3.23 11.79 0.52
C PHE A 22 1.89 11.09 0.73
N SER A 23 0.93 11.37 -0.15
CA SER A 23 -0.39 10.75 -0.23
C SER A 23 -0.71 10.20 -1.62
N ASP A 24 0.24 10.23 -2.54
CA ASP A 24 0.10 9.69 -3.89
C ASP A 24 1.40 9.07 -4.39
N ASP A 25 1.27 8.07 -5.26
CA ASP A 25 2.40 7.25 -5.74
C ASP A 25 3.33 8.02 -6.69
N LYS A 26 2.76 8.94 -7.52
CA LYS A 26 3.57 9.72 -8.47
C LYS A 26 4.53 10.65 -7.76
N SER A 27 4.08 11.30 -6.68
CA SER A 27 4.94 12.15 -5.85
C SER A 27 6.03 11.35 -5.18
N VAL A 28 5.70 10.20 -4.57
CA VAL A 28 6.71 9.30 -3.98
C VAL A 28 7.72 8.86 -5.03
N GLY A 29 7.25 8.35 -6.18
CA GLY A 29 8.11 7.89 -7.26
C GLY A 29 9.04 8.97 -7.78
N TYR A 30 8.55 10.21 -7.95
CA TYR A 30 9.39 11.33 -8.37
C TYR A 30 10.48 11.66 -7.35
N PHE A 31 10.12 11.75 -6.06
CA PHE A 31 11.10 12.04 -5.01
C PHE A 31 12.11 10.92 -4.82
N ASP A 32 11.69 9.67 -4.95
CA ASP A 32 12.58 8.51 -4.88
C ASP A 32 13.62 8.49 -6.01
N LEU A 33 13.22 8.80 -7.24
CA LEU A 33 14.14 8.90 -8.39
C LEU A 33 15.22 9.98 -8.20
N HIS A 34 14.94 11.00 -7.42
CA HIS A 34 15.81 12.14 -7.16
C HIS A 34 16.27 12.22 -5.70
N PHE A 35 16.23 11.11 -4.95
CA PHE A 35 16.52 11.09 -3.51
C PHE A 35 17.84 11.77 -3.15
N GLU A 36 18.90 11.53 -3.91
CA GLU A 36 20.22 12.13 -3.69
C GLU A 36 20.23 13.66 -3.81
N GLU A 37 19.32 14.25 -4.59
CA GLU A 37 19.17 15.70 -4.73
C GLU A 37 18.45 16.36 -3.54
N TRP A 38 17.61 15.58 -2.84
CA TRP A 38 16.72 16.09 -1.78
C TRP A 38 17.17 15.76 -0.36
N LYS A 39 17.90 14.66 -0.16
CA LYS A 39 18.23 14.11 1.16
C LYS A 39 18.88 15.10 2.10
N ASP A 40 19.60 16.09 1.57
CA ASP A 40 20.27 17.11 2.38
C ASP A 40 19.37 18.31 2.70
N LYS A 41 18.26 18.49 1.97
CA LYS A 41 17.33 19.63 2.13
C LYS A 41 16.05 19.24 2.85
N PHE A 42 15.59 18.02 2.68
CA PHE A 42 14.31 17.53 3.21
C PHE A 42 14.47 16.18 3.90
N ILE A 43 13.51 15.88 4.77
CA ILE A 43 13.27 14.55 5.29
C ILE A 43 12.05 13.99 4.53
N THR A 44 12.27 12.92 3.75
CA THR A 44 11.25 12.29 2.92
C THR A 44 11.18 10.79 3.19
N TYR A 45 10.14 10.12 2.70
CA TYR A 45 10.16 8.68 2.57
C TYR A 45 11.29 8.28 1.60
N ASN A 46 12.00 7.22 1.93
CA ASN A 46 13.13 6.79 1.14
C ASN A 46 13.44 5.30 1.35
N ALA A 47 14.29 4.75 0.50
CA ALA A 47 14.88 3.43 0.66
C ALA A 47 16.41 3.46 0.39
N GLY A 48 17.05 4.53 0.83
CA GLY A 48 18.50 4.69 0.90
C GLY A 48 19.21 5.06 -0.40
N ARG A 49 18.56 4.97 -1.58
CA ARG A 49 19.12 5.34 -2.88
C ARG A 49 18.05 5.74 -3.88
N ASN A 50 18.46 6.42 -4.96
CA ASN A 50 17.57 6.78 -6.06
C ASN A 50 16.89 5.54 -6.66
N GLY A 51 15.59 5.63 -6.87
CA GLY A 51 14.78 4.64 -7.59
C GLY A 51 14.45 3.36 -6.81
N ARG A 52 14.90 3.22 -5.56
CA ARG A 52 14.68 1.97 -4.81
C ARG A 52 13.22 1.72 -4.46
N ILE A 53 12.47 2.75 -4.10
CA ILE A 53 11.03 2.62 -3.88
C ILE A 53 10.33 2.29 -5.20
N ASN A 54 10.72 2.94 -6.30
CA ASN A 54 10.15 2.65 -7.64
C ASN A 54 10.35 1.20 -8.07
N GLU A 55 11.47 0.56 -7.70
CA GLU A 55 11.69 -0.87 -7.95
C GLU A 55 10.59 -1.72 -7.30
N PHE A 56 10.19 -1.39 -6.07
CA PHE A 56 9.16 -2.12 -5.32
C PHE A 56 7.74 -1.57 -5.48
N MET A 57 7.55 -0.45 -6.18
CA MET A 57 6.25 -0.07 -6.74
C MET A 57 5.86 -0.95 -7.92
N ASP A 58 6.79 -1.68 -8.50
CA ASP A 58 6.53 -2.74 -9.46
C ASP A 58 5.81 -3.90 -8.76
N LYS A 59 4.59 -4.21 -9.22
CA LYS A 59 3.74 -5.23 -8.58
C LYS A 59 4.33 -6.63 -8.64
N TYR A 60 5.11 -6.93 -9.67
CA TYR A 60 5.78 -8.22 -9.77
C TYR A 60 6.93 -8.29 -8.79
N GLU A 61 7.80 -7.28 -8.75
CA GLU A 61 8.97 -7.26 -7.88
C GLU A 61 8.60 -7.28 -6.40
N ILE A 62 7.60 -6.51 -5.97
CA ILE A 62 7.15 -6.51 -4.57
C ILE A 62 6.53 -7.84 -4.18
N GLN A 63 5.81 -8.52 -5.08
CA GLN A 63 5.25 -9.85 -4.83
C GLN A 63 6.35 -10.91 -4.76
N GLN A 64 7.40 -10.84 -5.61
CA GLN A 64 8.55 -11.74 -5.48
C GLN A 64 9.29 -11.52 -4.15
N CYS A 65 9.43 -10.27 -3.70
CA CYS A 65 9.97 -9.96 -2.39
C CYS A 65 9.10 -10.58 -1.28
N ALA A 66 7.79 -10.37 -1.30
CA ALA A 66 6.86 -10.96 -0.33
C ALA A 66 6.92 -12.49 -0.31
N LYS A 67 7.04 -13.13 -1.48
CA LYS A 67 7.20 -14.59 -1.61
C LYS A 67 8.47 -15.09 -0.91
N ARG A 68 9.60 -14.38 -1.06
CA ARG A 68 10.86 -14.72 -0.36
C ARG A 68 10.71 -14.66 1.17
N HIS A 69 9.82 -13.80 1.66
CA HIS A 69 9.52 -13.65 3.08
C HIS A 69 8.33 -14.51 3.56
N GLY A 70 7.93 -15.53 2.77
CA GLY A 70 6.96 -16.55 3.16
C GLY A 70 5.49 -16.11 3.03
N PHE A 71 5.20 -15.05 2.28
CA PHE A 71 3.81 -14.70 1.95
C PHE A 71 3.32 -15.49 0.75
N ASN A 72 2.05 -15.88 0.77
CA ASN A 72 1.40 -16.37 -0.42
C ASN A 72 1.23 -15.21 -1.41
N VAL A 73 1.55 -15.47 -2.67
CA VAL A 73 1.32 -14.55 -3.79
C VAL A 73 0.60 -15.31 -4.89
N LEU A 74 -0.16 -14.61 -5.72
CA LEU A 74 -0.80 -15.21 -6.87
C LEU A 74 0.22 -15.42 -8.00
N ASP A 75 0.11 -16.55 -8.71
CA ASP A 75 0.97 -16.81 -9.86
C ASP A 75 0.79 -15.72 -10.92
N SER A 76 1.91 -15.20 -11.40
CA SER A 76 1.95 -14.03 -12.26
C SER A 76 3.02 -14.17 -13.33
N TYR A 77 2.75 -13.58 -14.50
CA TYR A 77 3.67 -13.47 -15.63
C TYR A 77 3.76 -12.01 -16.06
N VAL A 78 4.92 -11.58 -16.48
CA VAL A 78 5.10 -10.24 -17.05
C VAL A 78 5.40 -10.38 -18.53
N ILE A 79 4.63 -9.70 -19.36
CA ILE A 79 4.82 -9.65 -20.81
C ILE A 79 4.92 -8.21 -21.28
N LYS A 80 5.61 -8.01 -22.41
CA LYS A 80 5.59 -6.74 -23.13
C LYS A 80 4.38 -6.68 -24.05
N LYS A 81 3.86 -5.48 -24.26
CA LYS A 81 2.82 -5.29 -25.28
C LYS A 81 3.32 -5.75 -26.64
N GLY A 82 2.57 -6.64 -27.30
CA GLY A 82 2.91 -7.25 -28.58
C GLY A 82 3.64 -8.58 -28.47
N ASP A 83 4.06 -9.01 -27.28
CA ASP A 83 4.59 -10.35 -27.09
C ASP A 83 3.47 -11.41 -27.28
N PRO A 84 3.82 -12.62 -27.72
CA PRO A 84 2.86 -13.72 -27.78
C PRO A 84 2.36 -14.09 -26.39
N VAL A 85 1.10 -14.50 -26.31
CA VAL A 85 0.51 -15.02 -25.07
C VAL A 85 1.28 -16.28 -24.65
N PRO A 86 1.82 -16.35 -23.42
CA PRO A 86 2.52 -17.55 -22.95
C PRO A 86 1.65 -18.79 -23.00
N ASP A 87 2.26 -19.94 -23.27
CA ASP A 87 1.55 -21.21 -23.16
C ASP A 87 1.44 -21.68 -21.71
N GLY A 88 0.43 -22.51 -21.42
CA GLY A 88 0.24 -23.11 -20.10
C GLY A 88 -0.34 -22.16 -19.05
N LEU A 89 -0.90 -21.03 -19.45
CA LEU A 89 -1.58 -20.11 -18.52
C LEU A 89 -2.84 -20.75 -17.95
N TRP A 90 -3.08 -20.48 -16.67
CA TRP A 90 -4.26 -20.96 -15.93
C TRP A 90 -5.32 -19.87 -15.90
N TYR A 91 -6.50 -20.18 -16.42
CA TYR A 91 -7.62 -19.23 -16.43
C TYR A 91 -8.57 -19.46 -15.25
N PRO A 92 -9.30 -18.45 -14.78
CA PRO A 92 -9.29 -17.08 -15.30
C PRO A 92 -8.02 -16.27 -14.94
N ILE A 93 -7.68 -15.28 -15.79
CA ILE A 93 -6.54 -14.36 -15.62
C ILE A 93 -7.06 -12.95 -15.48
N ILE A 94 -6.42 -12.16 -14.61
CA ILE A 94 -6.59 -10.71 -14.55
C ILE A 94 -5.34 -10.01 -15.12
N THR A 95 -5.55 -9.05 -16.00
CA THR A 95 -4.48 -8.16 -16.49
C THR A 95 -4.33 -6.96 -15.56
N LYS A 96 -3.11 -6.48 -15.37
CA LYS A 96 -2.80 -5.30 -14.56
C LYS A 96 -1.62 -4.55 -15.16
N ASP A 97 -1.62 -3.23 -15.01
CA ASP A 97 -0.39 -2.45 -15.15
C ASP A 97 0.62 -2.86 -14.06
N ILE A 98 1.87 -2.93 -14.43
CA ILE A 98 2.93 -3.42 -13.53
C ILE A 98 3.31 -2.39 -12.46
N SER A 99 3.15 -1.11 -12.77
CA SER A 99 3.50 -0.01 -11.86
C SER A 99 2.48 1.12 -11.94
N PRO A 100 2.12 1.75 -10.80
CA PRO A 100 1.20 2.89 -10.76
C PRO A 100 1.73 4.11 -11.53
N ASN A 101 3.05 4.15 -11.80
CA ASN A 101 3.70 5.23 -12.54
C ASN A 101 3.67 5.04 -14.05
N LEU A 102 3.34 3.85 -14.57
CA LEU A 102 3.38 3.50 -15.99
C LEU A 102 2.00 3.33 -16.63
N GLY A 103 0.96 3.10 -15.85
CA GLY A 103 -0.38 2.77 -16.33
C GLY A 103 -1.37 3.94 -16.25
N SER A 104 -2.51 3.77 -16.92
CA SER A 104 -3.69 4.61 -16.76
C SER A 104 -4.68 3.87 -15.84
N TRP A 105 -4.83 4.37 -14.65
CA TRP A 105 -5.60 3.81 -13.53
C TRP A 105 -6.86 3.02 -13.96
N LYS A 106 -6.84 1.70 -13.78
CA LYS A 106 -7.92 0.74 -14.08
C LYS A 106 -8.34 0.54 -15.55
N SER A 107 -7.82 1.28 -16.52
CA SER A 107 -8.22 1.09 -17.93
C SER A 107 -7.64 -0.18 -18.54
N ASP A 108 -6.54 -0.68 -18.00
CA ASP A 108 -5.82 -1.85 -18.49
C ASP A 108 -6.11 -3.13 -17.66
N VAL A 109 -7.21 -3.12 -16.85
CA VAL A 109 -7.63 -4.25 -16.01
C VAL A 109 -8.78 -5.01 -16.67
N PHE A 110 -8.51 -6.26 -17.07
CA PHE A 110 -9.48 -7.16 -17.67
C PHE A 110 -9.44 -8.51 -16.96
N ILE A 111 -10.61 -9.14 -16.78
CA ILE A 111 -10.70 -10.52 -16.30
C ILE A 111 -11.03 -11.39 -17.53
N CYS A 112 -10.11 -12.29 -17.88
CA CYS A 112 -10.19 -13.12 -19.07
C CYS A 112 -10.41 -14.58 -18.67
N GLN A 113 -11.48 -15.19 -19.17
CA GLN A 113 -11.87 -16.57 -18.86
C GLN A 113 -11.12 -17.61 -19.71
N ASN A 114 -10.51 -17.17 -20.81
CA ASN A 114 -9.83 -18.03 -21.78
C ASN A 114 -8.81 -17.23 -22.61
N LYS A 115 -8.01 -17.92 -23.42
CA LYS A 115 -6.96 -17.34 -24.27
C LYS A 115 -7.51 -16.31 -25.27
N GLN A 116 -8.72 -16.54 -25.83
CA GLN A 116 -9.30 -15.63 -26.81
C GLN A 116 -9.63 -14.27 -26.16
N GLU A 117 -10.27 -14.27 -25.01
CA GLU A 117 -10.57 -13.04 -24.25
C GLU A 117 -9.29 -12.28 -23.83
N LEU A 118 -8.22 -13.03 -23.48
CA LEU A 118 -6.94 -12.42 -23.16
C LEU A 118 -6.32 -11.71 -24.38
N VAL A 119 -6.36 -12.35 -25.56
CA VAL A 119 -5.87 -11.72 -26.80
C VAL A 119 -6.62 -10.42 -27.08
N GLU A 120 -7.95 -10.45 -27.00
CA GLU A 120 -8.80 -9.26 -27.21
C GLU A 120 -8.56 -8.15 -26.17
N ALA A 121 -8.25 -8.53 -24.92
CA ALA A 121 -7.87 -7.59 -23.88
C ALA A 121 -6.51 -6.94 -24.16
N LEU A 122 -5.52 -7.73 -24.57
CA LEU A 122 -4.16 -7.25 -24.89
C LEU A 122 -4.14 -6.24 -26.05
N GLU A 123 -5.06 -6.36 -27.01
CA GLU A 123 -5.22 -5.36 -28.08
C GLU A 123 -5.65 -3.98 -27.54
N LYS A 124 -6.48 -3.96 -26.48
CA LYS A 124 -7.03 -2.73 -25.88
C LYS A 124 -6.08 -2.09 -24.88
N ILE A 125 -5.21 -2.88 -24.23
CA ILE A 125 -4.27 -2.41 -23.20
C ILE A 125 -3.27 -1.44 -23.81
N THR A 126 -3.02 -0.34 -23.14
CA THR A 126 -2.08 0.69 -23.58
C THR A 126 -0.73 0.63 -22.90
N CYS A 127 -0.66 0.02 -21.72
CA CYS A 127 0.56 -0.10 -20.94
C CYS A 127 1.63 -0.94 -21.67
N PRO A 128 2.90 -0.53 -21.67
CA PRO A 128 3.98 -1.25 -22.36
C PRO A 128 4.37 -2.57 -21.69
N LEU A 129 4.18 -2.67 -20.36
CA LEU A 129 4.44 -3.87 -19.55
C LEU A 129 3.14 -4.27 -18.85
N ILE A 130 2.77 -5.52 -19.01
CA ILE A 130 1.49 -6.06 -18.54
C ILE A 130 1.79 -7.23 -17.61
N MET A 131 1.20 -7.20 -16.43
CA MET A 131 1.19 -8.32 -15.51
C MET A 131 -0.06 -9.15 -15.76
N LEU A 132 0.11 -10.42 -16.14
CA LEU A 132 -0.91 -11.44 -16.20
C LEU A 132 -0.90 -12.18 -14.88
N GLN A 133 -1.99 -12.15 -14.13
CA GLN A 133 -2.05 -12.78 -12.82
C GLN A 133 -3.24 -13.74 -12.75
N HIS A 134 -3.05 -14.88 -12.08
CA HIS A 134 -4.16 -15.80 -11.81
C HIS A 134 -5.27 -15.04 -11.06
N PHE A 135 -6.49 -15.10 -11.58
CA PHE A 135 -7.62 -14.46 -10.94
C PHE A 135 -8.21 -15.36 -9.86
N VAL A 136 -8.31 -14.85 -8.66
CA VAL A 136 -8.96 -15.51 -7.53
C VAL A 136 -10.21 -14.73 -7.17
N ASP A 137 -11.31 -15.45 -6.98
CA ASP A 137 -12.56 -14.87 -6.51
C ASP A 137 -12.41 -14.44 -5.05
N LYS A 138 -12.20 -13.15 -4.86
CA LYS A 138 -11.96 -12.60 -3.53
C LYS A 138 -13.23 -12.58 -2.70
N GLN A 139 -13.10 -12.98 -1.45
CA GLN A 139 -14.17 -12.88 -0.45
C GLN A 139 -13.98 -11.66 0.44
N ASN A 140 -12.75 -11.17 0.60
CA ASN A 140 -12.46 -9.97 1.37
C ASN A 140 -11.11 -9.36 0.93
N GLU A 141 -10.84 -8.17 1.41
CA GLU A 141 -9.52 -7.55 1.40
C GLU A 141 -9.13 -7.13 2.81
N MET A 142 -7.84 -7.17 3.07
CA MET A 142 -7.25 -6.65 4.29
C MET A 142 -6.18 -5.63 3.92
N ALA A 143 -6.20 -4.49 4.60
CA ALA A 143 -5.14 -3.51 4.53
C ALA A 143 -4.51 -3.30 5.91
N LEU A 144 -3.20 -3.13 5.95
CA LEU A 144 -2.41 -2.84 7.14
C LEU A 144 -1.78 -1.46 6.99
N GLU A 145 -1.99 -0.60 7.98
CA GLU A 145 -1.38 0.73 8.04
C GLU A 145 -0.25 0.77 9.06
N GLY A 146 0.91 1.27 8.64
CA GLY A 146 2.08 1.31 9.51
C GLY A 146 3.14 2.29 9.05
N TYR A 147 4.28 2.27 9.74
CA TYR A 147 5.47 3.00 9.33
C TYR A 147 6.73 2.22 9.65
N THR A 148 7.82 2.54 8.95
CA THR A 148 9.16 2.02 9.19
C THR A 148 10.14 3.15 9.43
N ILE A 149 11.18 2.86 10.20
CA ILE A 149 12.35 3.73 10.46
C ILE A 149 13.63 2.91 10.39
N ASN A 150 14.77 3.58 10.44
CA ASN A 150 16.09 2.94 10.43
C ASN A 150 16.29 1.99 9.23
N ASN A 151 15.94 2.45 8.02
CA ASN A 151 16.02 1.68 6.78
C ASN A 151 15.24 0.34 6.85
N GLY A 152 14.02 0.38 7.37
CA GLY A 152 13.14 -0.79 7.46
C GLY A 152 13.40 -1.74 8.63
N LYS A 153 14.47 -1.52 9.41
CA LYS A 153 14.85 -2.39 10.54
C LYS A 153 13.87 -2.34 11.70
N GLU A 154 13.13 -1.26 11.81
CA GLU A 154 12.14 -1.05 12.83
C GLU A 154 10.81 -0.69 12.17
N MET A 155 9.76 -1.41 12.53
CA MET A 155 8.43 -1.27 11.95
C MET A 155 7.37 -1.25 13.04
N GLN A 156 6.33 -0.47 12.81
CA GLN A 156 5.11 -0.54 13.61
C GLN A 156 3.89 -0.55 12.70
N ILE A 157 3.08 -1.60 12.83
CA ILE A 157 1.75 -1.67 12.22
C ILE A 157 0.74 -1.26 13.27
N ILE A 158 -0.10 -0.29 12.93
CA ILE A 158 -1.07 0.31 13.87
C ILE A 158 -2.43 -0.35 13.69
N THR A 159 -2.98 -0.32 12.49
CA THR A 159 -4.32 -0.79 12.22
C THR A 159 -4.35 -1.85 11.14
N GLN A 160 -5.29 -2.76 11.33
CA GLN A 160 -5.74 -3.72 10.33
C GLN A 160 -7.17 -3.36 9.94
N MET A 161 -7.44 -3.28 8.66
CA MET A 161 -8.76 -3.03 8.09
C MET A 161 -9.20 -4.22 7.25
N LYS A 162 -10.46 -4.62 7.39
CA LYS A 162 -11.11 -5.60 6.51
C LYS A 162 -12.43 -5.02 6.01
N TRP A 163 -12.80 -5.39 4.80
CA TRP A 163 -14.08 -4.97 4.26
C TRP A 163 -15.23 -5.58 5.04
N LYS A 164 -16.20 -4.74 5.40
CA LYS A 164 -17.42 -5.18 6.06
C LYS A 164 -18.37 -5.90 5.10
N TYR A 165 -18.43 -5.42 3.87
CA TYR A 165 -19.27 -5.93 2.81
C TYR A 165 -18.46 -6.03 1.53
N LEU A 166 -18.59 -7.14 0.83
CA LEU A 166 -18.06 -7.29 -0.51
C LEU A 166 -19.09 -6.70 -1.51
N ILE A 167 -18.66 -5.65 -2.22
CA ILE A 167 -19.42 -5.11 -3.35
C ILE A 167 -18.63 -5.43 -4.60
N GLN A 168 -19.18 -6.31 -5.43
CA GLN A 168 -18.52 -6.75 -6.65
C GLN A 168 -18.17 -5.56 -7.55
N GLY A 169 -16.89 -5.45 -7.94
CA GLY A 169 -16.39 -4.38 -8.81
C GLY A 169 -16.17 -3.02 -8.13
N TYR A 170 -16.43 -2.89 -6.83
CA TYR A 170 -16.26 -1.64 -6.08
C TYR A 170 -15.48 -1.84 -4.78
N TYR A 171 -15.00 -0.74 -4.21
CA TYR A 171 -14.48 -0.71 -2.85
C TYR A 171 -15.63 -0.79 -1.85
N SER A 172 -15.41 -1.51 -0.76
CA SER A 172 -16.36 -1.47 0.33
C SER A 172 -16.44 -0.06 0.94
N PRO A 173 -17.65 0.49 1.13
CA PRO A 173 -17.80 1.79 1.80
C PRO A 173 -17.61 1.69 3.31
N PHE A 174 -17.58 0.48 3.87
CA PHE A 174 -17.46 0.21 5.29
C PHE A 174 -16.36 -0.80 5.57
N HIS A 175 -15.60 -0.54 6.61
CA HIS A 175 -14.49 -1.38 7.04
C HIS A 175 -14.59 -1.68 8.51
N ASP A 176 -14.27 -2.90 8.88
CA ASP A 176 -13.97 -3.27 10.25
C ASP A 176 -12.48 -2.92 10.50
N VAL A 177 -12.24 -2.06 11.49
CA VAL A 177 -10.89 -1.60 11.84
C VAL A 177 -10.54 -2.10 13.23
N CYS A 178 -9.41 -2.72 13.38
CA CYS A 178 -8.87 -3.15 14.68
C CYS A 178 -7.37 -2.91 14.76
N MET A 179 -6.82 -3.03 15.96
CA MET A 179 -5.37 -3.05 16.15
C MET A 179 -4.80 -4.33 15.54
N PHE A 180 -3.66 -4.20 14.87
CA PHE A 180 -2.96 -5.35 14.33
C PHE A 180 -2.27 -6.13 15.45
N THR A 181 -2.38 -7.47 15.44
CA THR A 181 -1.87 -8.33 16.52
C THR A 181 -1.14 -9.59 16.04
N ASP A 182 -1.11 -9.88 14.74
CA ASP A 182 -0.45 -11.07 14.18
C ASP A 182 1.08 -10.88 14.19
N LYS A 183 1.74 -11.49 15.16
CA LYS A 183 3.20 -11.35 15.34
C LYS A 183 4.01 -12.07 14.28
N ASP A 184 3.52 -13.19 13.75
CA ASP A 184 4.23 -13.93 12.71
C ASP A 184 4.21 -13.15 11.39
N MET A 185 3.08 -12.55 11.06
CA MET A 185 2.96 -11.65 9.91
C MET A 185 3.81 -10.38 10.10
N GLU A 186 3.82 -9.80 11.30
CA GLU A 186 4.64 -8.63 11.63
C GLU A 186 6.14 -8.90 11.40
N ILE A 187 6.66 -10.03 11.88
CA ILE A 187 8.06 -10.43 11.71
C ILE A 187 8.41 -10.55 10.22
N ARG A 188 7.56 -11.21 9.43
CA ARG A 188 7.79 -11.39 7.99
C ARG A 188 7.74 -10.06 7.23
N LEU A 189 6.79 -9.20 7.56
CA LEU A 189 6.70 -7.86 6.97
C LEU A 189 7.91 -7.00 7.34
N GLN A 190 8.35 -7.04 8.59
CA GLN A 190 9.55 -6.32 9.00
C GLN A 190 10.78 -6.78 8.23
N ALA A 191 10.99 -8.08 8.08
CA ALA A 191 12.11 -8.62 7.29
C ALA A 191 12.03 -8.18 5.82
N MET A 192 10.82 -8.13 5.25
CA MET A 192 10.59 -7.61 3.89
C MET A 192 10.95 -6.12 3.79
N PHE A 193 10.49 -5.29 4.71
CA PHE A 193 10.82 -3.86 4.71
C PHE A 193 12.30 -3.59 4.97
N GLU A 194 12.98 -4.42 5.77
CA GLU A 194 14.43 -4.36 5.95
C GLU A 194 15.19 -4.69 4.65
N GLU A 195 14.76 -5.72 3.89
CA GLU A 195 15.31 -6.01 2.55
C GLU A 195 15.13 -4.83 1.57
N ILE A 196 13.97 -4.20 1.58
CA ILE A 196 13.67 -3.02 0.77
C ILE A 196 14.54 -1.83 1.21
N GLY A 197 14.78 -1.71 2.52
CA GLY A 197 15.42 -0.57 3.16
C GLY A 197 14.48 0.64 3.30
N PHE A 198 13.15 0.41 3.28
CA PHE A 198 12.17 1.49 3.27
C PHE A 198 12.06 2.18 4.62
N GLU A 199 12.02 3.50 4.58
CA GLU A 199 11.76 4.37 5.71
C GLU A 199 10.63 5.36 5.36
N GLY A 200 9.48 5.21 6.01
CA GLY A 200 8.30 6.00 5.69
C GLY A 200 7.01 5.40 6.25
N VAL A 201 5.89 6.01 5.89
CA VAL A 201 4.54 5.49 6.15
C VAL A 201 4.15 4.57 4.98
N PHE A 202 3.48 3.47 5.30
CA PHE A 202 3.06 2.48 4.30
C PHE A 202 1.65 1.95 4.56
N GLU A 203 1.07 1.41 3.50
CA GLU A 203 -0.07 0.50 3.53
C GLU A 203 0.32 -0.81 2.83
N VAL A 204 -0.02 -1.96 3.42
CA VAL A 204 0.13 -3.28 2.79
C VAL A 204 -1.23 -3.88 2.55
N GLU A 205 -1.49 -4.36 1.34
CA GLU A 205 -2.77 -4.92 0.94
C GLU A 205 -2.71 -6.43 0.71
N PHE A 206 -3.74 -7.12 1.21
CA PHE A 206 -3.94 -8.56 1.02
C PHE A 206 -5.33 -8.83 0.44
N LEU A 207 -5.40 -9.77 -0.49
CA LEU A 207 -6.63 -10.40 -0.92
C LEU A 207 -6.89 -11.62 -0.03
N ILE A 208 -8.15 -11.87 0.31
CA ILE A 208 -8.59 -13.05 1.05
C ILE A 208 -9.54 -13.84 0.17
N ASP A 209 -9.22 -15.10 -0.09
CA ASP A 209 -10.08 -15.99 -0.88
C ASP A 209 -11.19 -16.64 -0.05
N LYS A 210 -12.00 -17.48 -0.70
CA LYS A 210 -13.11 -18.23 -0.10
C LYS A 210 -12.69 -19.19 1.02
N ASP A 211 -11.42 -19.64 0.99
CA ASP A 211 -10.88 -20.58 1.98
C ASP A 211 -10.20 -19.85 3.15
N GLY A 212 -10.22 -18.51 3.12
CA GLY A 212 -9.60 -17.65 4.13
C GLY A 212 -8.10 -17.48 3.94
N THR A 213 -7.55 -17.86 2.79
CA THR A 213 -6.12 -17.70 2.47
C THR A 213 -5.83 -16.24 2.15
N TYR A 214 -4.77 -15.72 2.75
CA TYR A 214 -4.28 -14.36 2.50
C TYR A 214 -3.23 -14.40 1.40
N TYR A 215 -3.44 -13.61 0.35
CA TYR A 215 -2.48 -13.37 -0.73
C TYR A 215 -1.99 -11.94 -0.66
N PHE A 216 -0.68 -11.76 -0.53
CA PHE A 216 -0.06 -10.44 -0.59
C PHE A 216 -0.28 -9.84 -1.99
N MET A 217 -0.73 -8.60 -2.05
CA MET A 217 -1.06 -7.94 -3.30
C MET A 217 -0.06 -6.85 -3.65
N GLU A 218 0.06 -5.86 -2.80
CA GLU A 218 0.94 -4.72 -3.02
C GLU A 218 1.31 -4.00 -1.72
N THR A 219 2.32 -3.14 -1.81
CA THR A 219 2.67 -2.16 -0.78
C THR A 219 2.58 -0.76 -1.38
N ASN A 220 1.81 0.09 -0.74
CA ASN A 220 1.74 1.50 -1.04
C ASN A 220 2.73 2.24 -0.13
N PHE A 221 3.79 2.81 -0.70
CA PHE A 221 4.86 3.49 0.05
C PHE A 221 4.49 4.94 0.41
N ARG A 222 3.28 5.13 0.89
CA ARG A 222 2.68 6.42 1.21
C ARG A 222 1.52 6.27 2.18
N ALA A 223 1.06 7.42 2.71
CA ALA A 223 -0.21 7.46 3.44
C ALA A 223 -1.38 7.14 2.49
N SER A 224 -2.20 6.19 2.87
CA SER A 224 -3.40 5.81 2.11
C SER A 224 -4.63 6.66 2.48
N ALA A 225 -5.73 6.46 1.78
CA ALA A 225 -7.02 7.05 2.11
C ALA A 225 -7.53 6.60 3.50
N TRP A 226 -7.03 5.49 4.01
CA TRP A 226 -7.39 4.91 5.31
C TRP A 226 -6.50 5.39 6.46
N ASN A 227 -5.41 6.08 6.19
CA ASN A 227 -4.49 6.62 7.20
C ASN A 227 -5.18 7.39 8.35
N PRO A 228 -6.31 8.11 8.13
CA PRO A 228 -7.07 8.72 9.22
C PRO A 228 -7.56 7.74 10.29
N THR A 229 -7.72 6.44 9.98
CA THR A 229 -8.10 5.42 10.98
C THR A 229 -7.09 5.33 12.12
N CYS A 230 -5.81 5.41 11.80
CA CYS A 230 -4.73 5.43 12.80
C CYS A 230 -4.82 6.67 13.71
N LYS A 231 -5.18 7.82 13.15
CA LYS A 231 -5.42 9.03 13.94
C LYS A 231 -6.58 8.87 14.92
N PHE A 232 -7.67 8.24 14.47
CA PHE A 232 -8.81 7.95 15.35
C PHE A 232 -8.47 6.93 16.44
N ALA A 233 -7.52 6.02 16.16
CA ALA A 233 -6.94 5.13 17.16
C ALA A 233 -5.96 5.84 18.13
N GLY A 234 -5.77 7.16 18.01
CA GLY A 234 -4.84 7.94 18.81
C GLY A 234 -3.38 7.88 18.35
N MET A 235 -3.13 7.29 17.18
CA MET A 235 -1.80 7.01 16.66
C MET A 235 -1.61 7.55 15.23
N PRO A 236 -1.52 8.88 15.04
CA PRO A 236 -1.38 9.49 13.71
C PRO A 236 -0.02 9.14 13.08
N LEU A 237 -0.02 8.28 12.06
CA LEU A 237 1.18 7.69 11.46
C LEU A 237 2.23 8.71 11.00
N PRO A 238 1.89 9.76 10.23
CA PRO A 238 2.92 10.70 9.78
C PRO A 238 3.64 11.38 10.94
N TYR A 239 2.91 11.70 12.01
CA TYR A 239 3.50 12.28 13.22
C TYR A 239 4.38 11.27 13.98
N LEU A 240 3.93 10.03 14.12
CA LEU A 240 4.69 8.98 14.80
C LEU A 240 5.98 8.66 14.06
N TRP A 241 5.91 8.54 12.73
CA TRP A 241 7.09 8.37 11.89
C TRP A 241 8.09 9.52 12.09
N ALA A 242 7.64 10.78 11.95
CA ALA A 242 8.50 11.93 12.11
C ALA A 242 9.09 12.04 13.54
N LYS A 243 8.30 11.72 14.57
CA LYS A 243 8.70 11.76 15.97
C LYS A 243 9.75 10.70 16.31
N ASN A 244 9.64 9.51 15.73
CA ASN A 244 10.47 8.37 16.13
C ASN A 244 11.70 8.19 15.25
N ARG A 245 11.75 8.83 14.11
CA ARG A 245 12.90 8.81 13.22
C ARG A 245 14.17 9.29 13.96
N GLY A 246 15.24 8.51 13.86
CA GLY A 246 16.53 8.82 14.48
C GLY A 246 16.59 8.67 16.01
N LYS A 247 15.59 8.04 16.62
CA LYS A 247 15.61 7.64 18.03
C LYS A 247 15.86 6.15 18.15
N PRO A 248 16.69 5.68 19.11
CA PRO A 248 16.73 4.27 19.43
C PRO A 248 15.35 3.89 19.99
N THR A 249 14.69 2.96 19.35
CA THR A 249 13.41 2.45 19.82
C THR A 249 13.64 1.48 20.96
N ASN A 250 13.32 1.93 22.17
CA ASN A 250 12.99 1.00 23.25
C ASN A 250 11.54 0.55 23.00
N VAL A 251 11.36 -0.54 22.29
CA VAL A 251 10.06 -1.14 21.92
C VAL A 251 9.21 -1.52 23.15
N SER A 252 9.79 -1.53 24.34
CA SER A 252 9.15 -1.95 25.59
C SER A 252 8.20 -0.92 26.22
N SER A 253 8.07 0.29 25.69
CA SER A 253 7.33 1.38 26.34
C SER A 253 6.11 1.93 25.60
N TRP A 254 5.67 1.26 24.52
CA TRP A 254 4.46 1.68 23.82
C TRP A 254 3.21 1.24 24.61
N GLN A 255 2.75 2.10 25.52
CA GLN A 255 1.41 1.98 26.03
C GLN A 255 0.46 2.43 24.92
N VAL A 256 -0.18 1.46 24.26
CA VAL A 256 -1.32 1.71 23.37
C VAL A 256 -2.39 2.41 24.22
N PRO A 257 -2.85 3.62 23.88
CA PRO A 257 -3.97 4.21 24.56
C PRO A 257 -5.13 3.24 24.47
N THR A 258 -5.72 2.88 25.61
CA THR A 258 -6.90 2.04 25.67
C THR A 258 -7.97 2.65 24.78
N ALA A 259 -8.51 1.86 23.85
CA ALA A 259 -9.36 2.26 22.76
C ALA A 259 -10.36 3.36 23.10
N ILE A 260 -10.44 4.37 22.23
CA ILE A 260 -11.61 5.24 22.18
C ILE A 260 -12.68 4.47 21.41
N CYS A 261 -13.54 3.76 22.15
CA CYS A 261 -14.79 3.25 21.60
C CYS A 261 -15.78 4.42 21.44
N CYS A 262 -16.08 4.79 20.22
CA CYS A 262 -17.33 5.49 19.95
C CYS A 262 -18.46 4.46 19.90
N GLY A 263 -19.26 4.34 20.99
CA GLY A 263 -20.54 3.63 21.00
C GLY A 263 -20.59 2.42 21.93
N THR A 264 -21.17 2.63 23.11
CA THR A 264 -21.91 1.73 24.00
C THR A 264 -21.46 0.28 24.21
N LYS A 265 -20.81 0.08 25.32
CA LYS A 265 -20.43 -1.07 26.14
C LYS A 265 -18.96 -1.47 26.07
N PRO A 266 -18.33 -1.71 27.21
CA PRO A 266 -16.92 -2.10 27.26
C PRO A 266 -16.78 -3.51 26.69
N ALA A 267 -16.21 -3.61 25.51
CA ALA A 267 -15.78 -4.88 24.96
C ALA A 267 -14.46 -5.26 25.61
N THR A 268 -14.42 -6.43 26.16
CA THR A 268 -13.27 -7.12 26.72
C THR A 268 -12.13 -7.19 25.70
N LYS A 269 -10.97 -6.66 26.10
CA LYS A 269 -9.64 -6.84 25.48
C LYS A 269 -9.49 -6.51 23.98
N GLY A 270 -9.15 -5.26 23.71
CA GLY A 270 -8.24 -4.95 22.57
C GLY A 270 -8.86 -4.81 21.19
N ILE A 271 -10.15 -4.97 20.99
CA ILE A 271 -10.82 -4.83 19.69
C ILE A 271 -11.49 -3.45 19.62
N ILE A 272 -11.01 -2.61 18.72
CA ILE A 272 -11.71 -1.36 18.37
C ILE A 272 -12.75 -1.73 17.32
N THR A 273 -13.96 -2.04 17.73
CA THR A 273 -15.10 -2.13 16.82
C THR A 273 -15.73 -0.73 16.74
N GLY A 274 -15.32 0.04 15.76
CA GLY A 274 -15.90 1.35 15.48
C GLY A 274 -16.33 1.41 14.02
N PHE A 275 -17.57 1.83 13.76
CA PHE A 275 -18.04 2.16 12.43
C PHE A 275 -17.53 3.55 12.08
N ILE A 276 -16.52 3.63 11.21
CA ILE A 276 -16.07 4.89 10.66
C ILE A 276 -16.76 5.07 9.31
N LEU A 277 -17.76 5.96 9.28
CA LEU A 277 -18.35 6.47 8.05
C LEU A 277 -17.37 7.48 7.43
N LEU A 278 -16.36 6.97 6.68
CA LEU A 278 -15.52 7.84 5.88
C LEU A 278 -16.23 8.07 4.54
N ARG A 279 -16.80 9.26 4.37
CA ARG A 279 -17.15 9.75 3.05
C ARG A 279 -15.85 9.83 2.25
N CYS A 280 -15.78 9.04 1.17
CA CYS A 280 -14.70 9.17 0.20
C CYS A 280 -14.67 10.62 -0.31
N PRO A 281 -13.55 11.35 -0.21
CA PRO A 281 -13.46 12.74 -0.66
C PRO A 281 -13.48 12.90 -2.18
N PHE A 282 -13.49 11.80 -2.94
CA PHE A 282 -13.59 11.86 -4.39
C PHE A 282 -15.04 11.98 -4.82
N PRO A 283 -15.39 12.94 -5.69
CA PRO A 283 -16.69 12.99 -6.28
C PRO A 283 -16.88 11.73 -7.13
N ILE A 284 -17.65 10.79 -6.58
CA ILE A 284 -18.21 9.70 -7.37
C ILE A 284 -19.16 10.40 -8.33
N GLY A 285 -18.78 10.47 -9.60
CA GLY A 285 -19.70 10.84 -10.66
C GLY A 285 -20.85 9.83 -10.62
N CYS A 286 -21.91 10.20 -9.93
CA CYS A 286 -23.22 9.57 -10.05
C CYS A 286 -23.72 9.83 -11.45
N ASN A 287 -23.35 9.02 -12.42
CA ASN A 287 -24.14 8.86 -13.63
C ASN A 287 -25.06 7.67 -13.45
N ALA A 288 -26.31 8.05 -13.36
CA ALA A 288 -27.50 7.25 -13.26
C ALA A 288 -27.46 5.93 -14.05
N TRP A 289 -27.74 4.86 -13.34
CA TRP A 289 -28.37 3.71 -13.95
C TRP A 289 -29.87 3.89 -13.85
N THR A 290 -30.50 4.38 -14.92
CA THR A 290 -31.88 4.12 -15.25
C THR A 290 -31.88 3.20 -16.45
N GLY A 291 -32.41 1.99 -16.28
CA GLY A 291 -32.63 0.99 -17.32
C GLY A 291 -32.52 -0.39 -16.73
#